data_23d9fba86f64f6d50b1aa0d97fd997cd
#
_entry.id   23d9fba86f64f6d50b1aa0d97fd997cd
#
_cell.length_a   1.000
_cell.length_b   1.000
_cell.length_c   1.000
_cell.angle_alpha   90.00
_cell.angle_beta   90.00
_cell.angle_gamma   90.00
#
_symmetry.space_group_name_H-M   'P 1'
#
loop_
_entity.id
_entity.type
_entity.pdbx_description
1 polymer ?
#
loop_
_entity_poly.entity_id
_entity_poly.type
_entity_poly.pdbx_seq_one_letter_code
_entity_poly.pdbx_strand_id
1 'polypeptide(L)' 'MVIELKVSRGYDRVVGQLMRYMAWIGKNLAEPTQKVRGIIVAREISEDLLLACSLLANVQLFEHELSLTLQQVDTETGR' A
#
# COMPACT_ATOMS: atom_id res chain seq x y z
N MET A 1 -7.04 -9.03 -9.70
CA MET A 1 -5.59 -8.75 -9.59
C MET A 1 -5.34 -7.63 -8.60
N VAL A 2 -4.42 -7.82 -7.70
CA VAL A 2 -4.13 -6.85 -6.66
C VAL A 2 -2.68 -6.40 -6.78
N ILE A 3 -2.47 -5.09 -6.76
CA ILE A 3 -1.14 -4.50 -6.79
C ILE A 3 -0.90 -3.84 -5.45
N GLU A 4 0.17 -4.24 -4.79
CA GLU A 4 0.52 -3.66 -3.51
C GLU A 4 1.75 -2.77 -3.64
N LEU A 5 1.66 -1.58 -3.11
CA LEU A 5 2.77 -0.64 -3.09
C LEU A 5 3.09 -0.32 -1.63
N LYS A 6 4.31 -0.63 -1.21
CA LYS A 6 4.78 -0.33 0.14
C LYS A 6 5.69 0.86 0.12
N VAL A 7 5.41 1.84 0.96
CA VAL A 7 6.21 3.05 1.04
C VAL A 7 6.43 3.43 2.49
N SER A 8 7.52 4.12 2.78
CA SER A 8 7.77 4.60 4.12
C SER A 8 6.82 5.72 4.50
N ARG A 9 6.63 6.66 3.59
CA ARG A 9 5.71 7.76 3.79
C ARG A 9 4.75 7.85 2.62
N GLY A 10 3.48 7.85 2.93
CA GLY A 10 2.45 7.94 1.92
C GLY A 10 2.06 9.37 1.65
N TYR A 11 2.65 9.94 0.61
CA TYR A 11 2.25 11.25 0.10
C TYR A 11 1.31 11.05 -1.08
N ASP A 12 0.61 12.11 -1.43
CA ASP A 12 -0.37 12.07 -2.51
C ASP A 12 0.20 11.63 -3.86
N ARG A 13 1.47 11.94 -4.14
CA ARG A 13 2.11 11.52 -5.38
C ARG A 13 2.20 10.00 -5.54
N VAL A 14 2.11 9.26 -4.44
CA VAL A 14 2.12 7.80 -4.47
C VAL A 14 0.92 7.26 -5.24
N VAL A 15 -0.20 7.97 -5.16
CA VAL A 15 -1.40 7.59 -5.89
C VAL A 15 -1.16 7.58 -7.38
N GLY A 16 -0.46 8.60 -7.88
CA GLY A 16 -0.15 8.68 -9.30
C GLY A 16 0.70 7.51 -9.78
N GLN A 17 1.67 7.09 -8.97
CA GLN A 17 2.47 5.92 -9.30
C GLN A 17 1.63 4.66 -9.32
N LEU A 18 0.81 4.46 -8.31
CA LEU A 18 -0.04 3.28 -8.22
C LEU A 18 -1.01 3.22 -9.38
N MET A 19 -1.66 4.34 -9.68
CA MET A 19 -2.64 4.39 -10.76
C MET A 19 -2.01 4.09 -12.11
N ARG A 20 -0.78 4.54 -12.34
CA ARG A 20 -0.07 4.22 -13.58
C ARG A 20 0.23 2.72 -13.68
N TYR A 21 0.67 2.11 -12.58
CA TYR A 21 0.90 0.66 -12.57
C TYR A 21 -0.38 -0.10 -12.81
N MET A 22 -1.45 0.32 -12.15
CA MET A 22 -2.75 -0.35 -12.31
C MET A 22 -3.24 -0.25 -13.75
N ALA A 23 -3.09 0.93 -14.35
CA ALA A 23 -3.49 1.12 -15.74
C ALA A 23 -2.66 0.27 -16.69
N TRP A 24 -1.35 0.21 -16.47
CA TRP A 24 -0.47 -0.58 -17.30
C TRP A 24 -0.79 -2.08 -17.20
N ILE A 25 -0.98 -2.56 -15.98
CA ILE A 25 -1.31 -3.96 -15.75
C ILE A 25 -2.68 -4.29 -16.32
N GLY A 26 -3.64 -3.41 -16.15
CA GLY A 26 -4.96 -3.63 -16.71
C GLY A 26 -4.94 -3.71 -18.21
N LYS A 27 -4.07 -2.92 -18.83
CA LYS A 27 -3.96 -2.90 -20.29
C LYS A 27 -3.18 -4.08 -20.85
N ASN A 28 -2.10 -4.48 -20.17
CA ASN A 28 -1.13 -5.41 -20.74
C ASN A 28 -1.19 -6.82 -20.18
N LEU A 29 -1.61 -7.00 -18.94
CA LEU A 29 -1.52 -8.29 -18.27
C LEU A 29 -2.85 -8.84 -17.79
N ALA A 30 -3.80 -7.98 -17.47
CA ALA A 30 -5.08 -8.44 -16.95
C ALA A 30 -6.00 -8.90 -18.06
N GLU A 31 -6.80 -9.90 -17.76
CA GLU A 31 -7.83 -10.32 -18.67
C GLU A 31 -8.94 -9.25 -18.71
N PRO A 32 -9.69 -9.14 -19.82
CA PRO A 32 -10.71 -8.07 -19.93
C PRO A 32 -11.73 -8.03 -18.81
N THR A 33 -12.00 -9.17 -18.17
CA THR A 33 -12.96 -9.25 -17.08
C THR A 33 -12.35 -9.08 -15.72
N GLN A 34 -11.01 -9.05 -15.61
CA GLN A 34 -10.35 -8.90 -14.34
C GLN A 34 -10.36 -7.45 -13.89
N LYS A 35 -10.68 -7.26 -12.62
CA LYS A 35 -10.57 -5.94 -12.00
C LYS A 35 -9.21 -5.80 -11.37
N VAL A 36 -8.61 -4.64 -11.53
CA VAL A 36 -7.33 -4.33 -10.92
C VAL A 36 -7.59 -3.49 -9.67
N ARG A 37 -7.07 -3.93 -8.56
CA ARG A 37 -7.19 -3.23 -7.28
C ARG A 37 -5.81 -2.85 -6.80
N GLY A 38 -5.73 -1.70 -6.15
CA GLY A 38 -4.47 -1.22 -5.61
C GLY A 38 -4.51 -1.14 -4.10
N ILE A 39 -3.38 -1.43 -3.48
CA ILE A 39 -3.21 -1.31 -2.04
C ILE A 39 -1.94 -0.52 -1.78
N ILE A 40 -2.04 0.51 -0.97
CA ILE A 40 -0.90 1.28 -0.51
C ILE A 40 -0.70 0.97 0.96
N VAL A 41 0.49 0.51 1.31
CA VAL A 41 0.86 0.28 2.70
C VAL A 41 1.96 1.26 3.05
N ALA A 42 1.72 2.10 4.04
CA ALA A 42 2.67 3.14 4.45
C ALA A 42 2.79 3.18 5.96
N ARG A 43 3.94 3.61 6.46
CA ARG A 43 4.11 3.82 7.89
C ARG A 43 3.39 5.07 8.35
N GLU A 44 3.41 6.09 7.50
CA GLU A 44 2.71 7.33 7.75
C GLU A 44 1.88 7.69 6.53
N ILE A 45 0.65 8.04 6.75
CA ILE A 45 -0.25 8.44 5.68
C ILE A 45 -0.58 9.91 5.88
N SER A 46 -0.28 10.70 4.85
CA SER A 46 -0.58 12.13 4.89
C SER A 46 -2.07 12.36 4.68
N GLU A 47 -2.55 13.51 5.14
CA GLU A 47 -3.94 13.89 4.88
C GLU A 47 -4.22 14.03 3.39
N ASP A 48 -3.24 14.51 2.64
CA ASP A 48 -3.38 14.66 1.19
C ASP A 48 -3.56 13.29 0.52
N LEU A 49 -2.85 12.28 1.01
CA LEU A 49 -3.03 10.92 0.48
C LEU A 49 -4.41 10.38 0.81
N LEU A 50 -4.89 10.61 2.03
CA LEU A 50 -6.24 10.22 2.42
C LEU A 50 -7.27 10.87 1.51
N LEU A 51 -7.14 12.16 1.27
CA LEU A 51 -8.05 12.88 0.38
C LEU A 51 -7.98 12.36 -1.03
N ALA A 52 -6.77 12.14 -1.54
CA ALA A 52 -6.59 11.66 -2.90
C ALA A 52 -7.23 10.29 -3.13
N CYS A 53 -7.23 9.44 -2.10
CA CYS A 53 -7.80 8.10 -2.21
C CYS A 53 -9.28 8.02 -1.82
N SER A 54 -9.83 9.07 -1.24
CA SER A 54 -11.18 9.03 -0.70
C SER A 54 -12.25 8.73 -1.74
N LEU A 55 -12.01 9.10 -2.99
CA LEU A 55 -12.96 8.85 -4.08
C LEU A 55 -12.56 7.67 -4.96
N LEU A 56 -11.48 6.97 -4.61
CA LEU A 56 -11.01 5.85 -5.43
C LEU A 56 -11.49 4.55 -4.82
N ALA A 57 -12.51 3.96 -5.42
CA ALA A 57 -13.12 2.75 -4.89
C ALA A 57 -12.20 1.52 -5.00
N ASN A 58 -11.24 1.55 -5.92
CA ASN A 58 -10.38 0.41 -6.18
C ASN A 58 -8.99 0.54 -5.55
N VAL A 59 -8.81 1.49 -4.63
CA VAL A 59 -7.56 1.68 -3.92
C VAL A 59 -7.84 1.68 -2.43
N GLN A 60 -7.07 0.88 -1.69
CA GLN A 60 -7.17 0.80 -0.23
C GLN A 60 -5.88 1.27 0.40
N LEU A 61 -6.01 1.92 1.54
CA LEU A 61 -4.86 2.41 2.30
C LEU A 61 -4.75 1.63 3.60
N PHE A 62 -3.52 1.20 3.91
CA PHE A 62 -3.23 0.56 5.18
C PHE A 62 -2.05 1.26 5.82
N GLU A 63 -2.22 1.63 7.08
CA GLU A 63 -1.12 2.20 7.84
C GLU A 63 -0.40 1.07 8.56
N HIS A 64 0.89 0.98 8.32
CA HIS A 64 1.71 -0.03 8.93
C HIS A 64 2.34 0.55 10.19
N GLU A 65 1.87 0.10 11.32
CA GLU A 65 2.53 0.43 12.56
C GLU A 65 3.75 -0.44 12.69
N LEU A 66 4.89 0.20 12.73
CA LEU A 66 6.06 -0.47 13.23
C LEU A 66 5.92 -0.48 14.73
N SER A 67 5.13 -1.34 15.22
CA SER A 67 5.21 -1.59 16.61
C SER A 67 6.52 -2.32 16.79
N LEU A 68 7.45 -1.58 17.19
CA LEU A 68 8.61 -2.13 17.77
C LEU A 68 8.19 -2.68 19.10
N THR A 69 7.50 -3.70 19.06
CA THR A 69 7.44 -4.50 20.21
C THR A 69 8.78 -5.14 20.25
N LEU A 70 9.59 -4.53 20.98
CA LEU A 70 10.78 -5.19 21.38
C LEU A 70 10.34 -6.37 22.15
N GLN A 71 10.20 -7.42 21.46
CA GLN A 71 10.15 -8.66 22.11
C GLN A 71 11.53 -8.91 22.58
N GLN A 72 11.67 -8.81 23.84
CA GLN A 72 12.86 -9.23 24.45
C GLN A 72 13.04 -10.68 24.15
N VAL A 73 13.88 -10.94 23.24
CA VAL A 73 14.28 -12.29 23.00
C VAL A 73 15.19 -12.64 24.13
N ASP A 74 14.76 -13.60 24.85
CA ASP A 74 15.48 -14.06 25.94
C ASP A 74 16.68 -14.80 25.46
N THR A 75 17.76 -14.09 25.34
CA THR A 75 18.92 -14.71 24.78
C THR A 75 19.68 -15.49 25.77
N GLU A 76 19.36 -15.36 27.00
CA GLU A 76 20.05 -16.14 27.88
C GLU A 76 19.39 -17.36 28.08
N THR A 77 18.31 -17.46 27.78
CA THR A 77 17.76 -18.66 27.76
C THR A 77 17.92 -19.15 26.52
N GLY A 78 18.60 -18.51 26.09
CA GLY A 78 18.65 -18.78 25.05
C GLY A 78 17.69 -18.48 24.51
N ARG A 79 17.75 -18.34 24.56
CA ARG A 79 17.28 -18.22 23.81
C ARG A 79 17.96 -18.75 23.20
#